data_07480446e15f10e950164bbccd0e25c7
#
_entry.id   07480446e15f10e950164bbccd0e25c7
#
_cell.length_a   1.000
_cell.length_b   1.000
_cell.length_c   1.000
_cell.angle_alpha   90.00
_cell.angle_beta   90.00
_cell.angle_gamma   90.00
#
_symmetry.space_group_name_H-M   'P 1'
#
loop_
_entity.id
_entity.type
_entity.pdbx_description
1 polymer ?
#
loop_
_entity_poly.entity_id
_entity_poly.type
_entity_poly.pdbx_seq_one_letter_code
_entity_poly.pdbx_strand_id
1 'polypeptide(L)'
;MTKPAMSAERPARSPRHARGPAPTLHDVAREAGVSLATASRVLNGSERKVAESFRERVESAAGKLGYTANVSAQSIARGTSPVIALLVADIADPYFGLIASGVARGADEEGLVVTIAITERDQAREARIVRALRGQRPRGLILAASRTQEATEAETAHELAEFVRQGGRVVAFGPDGEGERRIEIDNRSGAEALGRLMAERGYRRAVVLGAADGVRTSDDRLAGFRTGFESAGGSVESVHRGDFRRESGAAGMRAALADGVAAGTLVFAISDVVALGAMSAIREAGREIGPDIAVCGFDDVPASSDVSPTLTTVRVPLSDVGYQAFRATVDVEWEQAPLPLEVIVRASTPVVGS
;
A
#
# COMPACT_ATOMS: atom_id res chain seq x y z
N MET A 1 -34.69 48.73 38.33
CA MET A 1 -35.51 47.68 37.71
C MET A 1 -34.59 46.56 37.22
N THR A 2 -34.49 45.56 38.04
CA THR A 2 -33.53 44.43 37.85
C THR A 2 -34.26 43.27 37.15
N LYS A 3 -33.76 42.82 36.04
CA LYS A 3 -34.29 41.68 35.25
C LYS A 3 -33.74 40.38 35.84
N PRO A 4 -34.55 39.30 36.05
CA PRO A 4 -34.04 38.04 36.57
C PRO A 4 -33.41 37.20 35.47
N ALA A 5 -32.29 36.51 35.81
CA ALA A 5 -31.57 35.57 34.99
C ALA A 5 -32.39 34.27 34.80
N MET A 6 -32.60 33.87 33.56
CA MET A 6 -33.14 32.54 33.20
C MET A 6 -32.07 31.48 33.38
N SER A 7 -32.32 30.56 34.29
CA SER A 7 -31.55 29.32 34.47
C SER A 7 -31.84 28.37 33.31
N ALA A 8 -30.80 28.03 32.52
CA ALA A 8 -30.87 27.01 31.47
C ALA A 8 -30.77 25.62 32.10
N GLU A 9 -31.86 24.86 32.10
CA GLU A 9 -31.87 23.43 32.44
C GLU A 9 -31.00 22.63 31.45
N ARG A 10 -30.00 21.94 31.98
CA ARG A 10 -29.20 20.97 31.23
C ARG A 10 -30.10 19.75 30.92
N PRO A 11 -30.13 19.27 29.64
CA PRO A 11 -30.88 18.05 29.31
C PRO A 11 -30.31 16.85 30.05
N ALA A 12 -31.15 16.05 30.63
CA ALA A 12 -30.83 14.81 31.34
C ALA A 12 -30.14 13.83 30.41
N ARG A 13 -28.94 13.35 30.81
CA ARG A 13 -28.23 12.29 30.13
C ARG A 13 -29.05 11.01 30.16
N SER A 14 -29.43 10.49 29.00
CA SER A 14 -30.04 9.17 28.84
C SER A 14 -29.20 8.09 29.53
N PRO A 15 -29.78 7.12 30.22
CA PRO A 15 -29.05 6.05 30.88
C PRO A 15 -28.31 5.22 29.81
N ARG A 16 -26.99 5.17 29.92
CA ARG A 16 -26.17 4.18 29.18
C ARG A 16 -26.65 2.81 29.61
N HIS A 17 -27.29 2.06 28.71
CA HIS A 17 -27.53 0.65 28.93
C HIS A 17 -26.18 -0.02 29.21
N ALA A 18 -25.96 -0.45 30.44
CA ALA A 18 -24.85 -1.33 30.81
C ALA A 18 -25.03 -2.62 30.00
N ARG A 19 -24.28 -2.77 28.92
CA ARG A 19 -24.17 -4.05 28.22
C ARG A 19 -23.57 -5.01 29.25
N GLY A 20 -24.30 -6.09 29.57
CA GLY A 20 -23.75 -7.21 30.34
C GLY A 20 -22.47 -7.74 29.69
N PRO A 21 -21.67 -8.52 30.38
CA PRO A 21 -20.46 -9.12 29.82
C PRO A 21 -20.81 -9.87 28.53
N ALA A 22 -19.98 -9.72 27.50
CA ALA A 22 -20.18 -10.39 26.22
C ALA A 22 -20.26 -11.91 26.43
N PRO A 23 -21.19 -12.61 25.74
CA PRO A 23 -21.35 -14.05 25.89
C PRO A 23 -20.03 -14.77 25.58
N THR A 24 -19.74 -15.81 26.35
CA THR A 24 -18.53 -16.61 26.25
C THR A 24 -18.80 -17.95 25.55
N LEU A 25 -17.74 -18.64 25.12
CA LEU A 25 -17.87 -20.01 24.59
C LEU A 25 -18.47 -20.97 25.63
N HIS A 26 -18.25 -20.72 26.94
CA HIS A 26 -18.90 -21.47 28.03
C HIS A 26 -20.42 -21.29 28.03
N ASP A 27 -20.91 -20.08 27.75
CA ASP A 27 -22.33 -19.82 27.71
C ASP A 27 -22.97 -20.50 26.50
N VAL A 28 -22.31 -20.52 25.34
CA VAL A 28 -22.75 -21.29 24.17
C VAL A 28 -22.80 -22.79 24.45
N ALA A 29 -21.75 -23.35 25.07
CA ALA A 29 -21.71 -24.77 25.41
C ALA A 29 -22.86 -25.16 26.36
N ARG A 30 -23.13 -24.33 27.35
CA ARG A 30 -24.24 -24.50 28.30
C ARG A 30 -25.60 -24.42 27.65
N GLU A 31 -25.85 -23.40 26.81
CA GLU A 31 -27.10 -23.23 26.05
C GLU A 31 -27.34 -24.37 25.06
N ALA A 32 -26.29 -24.84 24.39
CA ALA A 32 -26.35 -25.95 23.44
C ALA A 32 -26.42 -27.33 24.12
N GLY A 33 -26.19 -27.44 25.42
CA GLY A 33 -26.16 -28.70 26.16
C GLY A 33 -25.05 -29.64 25.68
N VAL A 34 -23.85 -29.09 25.41
CA VAL A 34 -22.67 -29.85 24.96
C VAL A 34 -21.45 -29.52 25.80
N SER A 35 -20.38 -30.32 25.67
CA SER A 35 -19.11 -29.99 26.29
C SER A 35 -18.48 -28.75 25.67
N LEU A 36 -17.67 -27.99 26.43
CA LEU A 36 -16.90 -26.87 25.91
C LEU A 36 -16.02 -27.28 24.72
N ALA A 37 -15.44 -28.46 24.77
CA ALA A 37 -14.64 -29.02 23.69
C ALA A 37 -15.48 -29.27 22.41
N THR A 38 -16.74 -29.69 22.54
CA THR A 38 -17.66 -29.86 21.41
C THR A 38 -18.05 -28.53 20.82
N ALA A 39 -18.45 -27.58 21.65
CA ALA A 39 -18.77 -26.21 21.20
C ALA A 39 -17.58 -25.55 20.49
N SER A 40 -16.38 -25.69 21.03
CA SER A 40 -15.14 -25.20 20.44
C SER A 40 -14.86 -25.84 19.08
N ARG A 41 -15.05 -27.14 18.92
CA ARG A 41 -14.83 -27.84 17.65
C ARG A 41 -15.81 -27.40 16.57
N VAL A 42 -17.05 -27.19 16.90
CA VAL A 42 -18.06 -26.72 15.96
C VAL A 42 -17.76 -25.31 15.48
N LEU A 43 -17.52 -24.38 16.41
CA LEU A 43 -17.36 -22.95 16.09
C LEU A 43 -15.97 -22.61 15.55
N ASN A 44 -14.95 -23.45 15.78
CA ASN A 44 -13.58 -23.17 15.35
C ASN A 44 -13.13 -24.03 14.16
N GLY A 45 -14.00 -24.85 13.56
CA GLY A 45 -13.67 -25.69 12.41
C GLY A 45 -12.60 -26.73 12.74
N SER A 46 -12.98 -27.87 13.30
CA SER A 46 -12.07 -29.01 13.55
C SER A 46 -12.21 -30.04 12.44
N GLU A 47 -11.09 -30.64 12.01
CA GLU A 47 -11.09 -31.81 11.09
C GLU A 47 -11.82 -33.04 11.67
N ARG A 48 -12.03 -33.09 12.99
CA ARG A 48 -12.81 -34.18 13.61
C ARG A 48 -14.30 -33.95 13.37
N LYS A 49 -14.93 -34.89 12.71
CA LYS A 49 -16.38 -34.89 12.46
C LYS A 49 -17.15 -34.79 13.78
N VAL A 50 -17.93 -33.74 13.91
CA VAL A 50 -18.94 -33.58 14.97
C VAL A 50 -20.28 -34.00 14.35
N ALA A 51 -21.10 -34.75 15.09
CA ALA A 51 -22.42 -35.15 14.61
C ALA A 51 -23.26 -33.90 14.30
N GLU A 52 -24.02 -33.94 13.18
CA GLU A 52 -24.76 -32.79 12.67
C GLU A 52 -25.73 -32.18 13.71
N SER A 53 -26.39 -33.06 14.47
CA SER A 53 -27.27 -32.63 15.57
C SER A 53 -26.60 -31.79 16.65
N PHE A 54 -25.30 -31.98 16.91
CA PHE A 54 -24.54 -31.14 17.82
C PHE A 54 -24.13 -29.82 17.15
N ARG A 55 -23.81 -29.86 15.87
CA ARG A 55 -23.47 -28.67 15.06
C ARG A 55 -24.65 -27.68 15.06
N GLU A 56 -25.82 -28.13 14.65
CA GLU A 56 -27.03 -27.32 14.60
C GLU A 56 -27.37 -26.68 15.97
N ARG A 57 -27.23 -27.44 17.05
CA ARG A 57 -27.50 -26.96 18.41
C ARG A 57 -26.53 -25.87 18.83
N VAL A 58 -25.24 -26.03 18.52
CA VAL A 58 -24.20 -25.07 18.88
C VAL A 58 -24.33 -23.79 18.06
N GLU A 59 -24.58 -23.89 16.77
CA GLU A 59 -24.79 -22.74 15.87
C GLU A 59 -26.05 -21.95 16.25
N SER A 60 -27.15 -22.66 16.56
CA SER A 60 -28.37 -22.04 17.06
C SER A 60 -28.16 -21.32 18.41
N ALA A 61 -27.44 -21.93 19.33
CA ALA A 61 -27.12 -21.32 20.64
C ALA A 61 -26.21 -20.09 20.47
N ALA A 62 -25.19 -20.15 19.59
CA ALA A 62 -24.32 -19.02 19.30
C ALA A 62 -25.11 -17.85 18.70
N GLY A 63 -26.00 -18.14 17.75
CA GLY A 63 -26.90 -17.11 17.15
C GLY A 63 -27.84 -16.47 18.16
N LYS A 64 -28.50 -17.27 19.03
CA LYS A 64 -29.38 -16.76 20.09
C LYS A 64 -28.68 -15.85 21.10
N LEU A 65 -27.45 -16.22 21.46
CA LEU A 65 -26.65 -15.47 22.43
C LEU A 65 -25.94 -14.25 21.81
N GLY A 66 -25.93 -14.13 20.47
CA GLY A 66 -25.09 -13.13 19.77
C GLY A 66 -23.60 -13.38 20.00
N TYR A 67 -23.20 -14.64 20.20
CA TYR A 67 -21.81 -15.01 20.43
C TYR A 67 -21.03 -14.91 19.11
N THR A 68 -19.98 -14.13 19.13
CA THR A 68 -18.96 -14.11 18.07
C THR A 68 -17.67 -14.71 18.64
N ALA A 69 -17.11 -15.67 17.92
CA ALA A 69 -15.88 -16.29 18.34
C ALA A 69 -14.76 -15.26 18.53
N ASN A 70 -14.09 -15.28 19.66
CA ASN A 70 -12.99 -14.37 19.94
C ASN A 70 -11.75 -14.79 19.14
N VAL A 71 -11.47 -14.06 18.06
CA VAL A 71 -10.32 -14.31 17.16
C VAL A 71 -9.00 -14.36 17.95
N SER A 72 -8.84 -13.52 18.97
CA SER A 72 -7.63 -13.52 19.82
C SER A 72 -7.48 -14.81 20.63
N ALA A 73 -8.60 -15.35 21.17
CA ALA A 73 -8.56 -16.62 21.89
C ALA A 73 -8.29 -17.80 20.93
N GLN A 74 -8.83 -17.75 19.72
CA GLN A 74 -8.54 -18.76 18.69
C GLN A 74 -7.07 -18.70 18.24
N SER A 75 -6.52 -17.50 18.08
CA SER A 75 -5.11 -17.29 17.70
C SER A 75 -4.15 -17.89 18.73
N ILE A 76 -4.47 -17.76 20.01
CA ILE A 76 -3.70 -18.39 21.10
C ILE A 76 -3.75 -19.92 20.98
N ALA A 77 -4.93 -20.49 20.70
CA ALA A 77 -5.11 -21.93 20.59
C ALA A 77 -4.47 -22.54 19.33
N ARG A 78 -4.45 -21.79 18.23
CA ARG A 78 -3.90 -22.22 16.94
C ARG A 78 -2.45 -21.78 16.71
N GLY A 79 -1.93 -20.87 17.52
CA GLY A 79 -0.59 -20.29 17.36
C GLY A 79 -0.52 -19.14 16.34
N THR A 80 -1.55 -18.97 15.47
CA THR A 80 -1.62 -17.93 14.43
C THR A 80 -3.02 -17.33 14.33
N SER A 81 -3.15 -16.05 13.99
CA SER A 81 -4.43 -15.41 13.72
C SER A 81 -4.79 -15.49 12.22
N PRO A 82 -6.10 -15.42 11.84
CA PRO A 82 -6.52 -15.38 10.46
C PRO A 82 -6.34 -13.96 9.85
N VAL A 83 -5.20 -13.33 10.13
CA VAL A 83 -4.90 -11.95 9.72
C VAL A 83 -3.62 -11.92 8.91
N ILE A 84 -3.65 -11.18 7.80
CA ILE A 84 -2.46 -10.71 7.09
C ILE A 84 -2.28 -9.24 7.42
N ALA A 85 -1.08 -8.84 7.81
CA ALA A 85 -0.76 -7.44 8.07
C ALA A 85 -0.05 -6.84 6.86
N LEU A 86 -0.60 -5.74 6.32
CA LEU A 86 -0.03 -4.98 5.22
C LEU A 86 0.45 -3.63 5.75
N LEU A 87 1.76 -3.38 5.67
CA LEU A 87 2.36 -2.09 6.01
C LEU A 87 2.56 -1.27 4.74
N VAL A 88 1.98 -0.07 4.73
CA VAL A 88 2.07 0.88 3.62
C VAL A 88 2.65 2.20 4.11
N ALA A 89 3.23 2.99 3.19
CA ALA A 89 3.75 4.29 3.56
C ALA A 89 2.64 5.32 3.76
N ASP A 90 1.66 5.35 2.86
CA ASP A 90 0.58 6.33 2.86
C ASP A 90 -0.70 5.71 2.28
N ILE A 91 -1.79 5.74 3.01
CA ILE A 91 -3.07 5.19 2.54
C ILE A 91 -3.77 6.13 1.53
N ALA A 92 -3.39 7.39 1.48
CA ALA A 92 -3.93 8.35 0.53
C ALA A 92 -3.32 8.22 -0.87
N ASP A 93 -2.17 7.54 -0.99
CA ASP A 93 -1.57 7.24 -2.28
C ASP A 93 -2.28 6.06 -2.95
N PRO A 94 -2.92 6.25 -4.12
CA PRO A 94 -3.62 5.18 -4.85
C PRO A 94 -2.75 3.95 -5.17
N TYR A 95 -1.44 4.11 -5.27
CA TYR A 95 -0.48 3.02 -5.43
C TYR A 95 -0.69 1.93 -4.37
N PHE A 96 -0.74 2.32 -3.10
CA PHE A 96 -0.94 1.38 -1.99
C PHE A 96 -2.37 0.84 -1.93
N GLY A 97 -3.36 1.62 -2.37
CA GLY A 97 -4.75 1.17 -2.46
C GLY A 97 -4.93 0.04 -3.46
N LEU A 98 -4.27 0.12 -4.62
CA LEU A 98 -4.29 -0.93 -5.65
C LEU A 98 -3.56 -2.20 -5.18
N ILE A 99 -2.42 -2.06 -4.51
CA ILE A 99 -1.73 -3.20 -3.88
C ILE A 99 -2.62 -3.85 -2.83
N ALA A 100 -3.23 -3.05 -1.95
CA ALA A 100 -4.12 -3.55 -0.91
C ALA A 100 -5.32 -4.31 -1.48
N SER A 101 -5.87 -3.89 -2.62
CA SER A 101 -6.95 -4.61 -3.30
C SER A 101 -6.53 -6.02 -3.76
N GLY A 102 -5.30 -6.15 -4.26
CA GLY A 102 -4.73 -7.45 -4.63
C GLY A 102 -4.49 -8.36 -3.43
N VAL A 103 -3.95 -7.81 -2.34
CA VAL A 103 -3.78 -8.54 -1.07
C VAL A 103 -5.13 -8.98 -0.52
N ALA A 104 -6.15 -8.11 -0.55
CA ALA A 104 -7.49 -8.42 -0.07
C ALA A 104 -8.14 -9.54 -0.90
N ARG A 105 -8.02 -9.49 -2.24
CA ARG A 105 -8.51 -10.57 -3.13
C ARG A 105 -7.94 -11.94 -2.73
N GLY A 106 -6.62 -12.02 -2.53
CA GLY A 106 -6.01 -13.29 -2.11
C GLY A 106 -6.42 -13.70 -0.69
N ALA A 107 -6.58 -12.75 0.22
CA ALA A 107 -7.02 -13.01 1.59
C ALA A 107 -8.45 -13.57 1.64
N ASP A 108 -9.35 -13.04 0.81
CA ASP A 108 -10.73 -13.51 0.70
C ASP A 108 -10.80 -14.96 0.23
N GLU A 109 -9.96 -15.37 -0.73
CA GLU A 109 -9.87 -16.76 -1.23
C GLU A 109 -9.51 -17.76 -0.11
N GLU A 110 -8.72 -17.31 0.88
CA GLU A 110 -8.26 -18.13 2.01
C GLU A 110 -9.05 -17.90 3.31
N GLY A 111 -10.10 -17.07 3.26
CA GLY A 111 -10.91 -16.72 4.44
C GLY A 111 -10.12 -15.95 5.51
N LEU A 112 -9.15 -15.13 5.08
CA LEU A 112 -8.31 -14.29 5.92
C LEU A 112 -8.77 -12.83 5.89
N VAL A 113 -8.34 -12.04 6.87
CA VAL A 113 -8.62 -10.60 6.97
C VAL A 113 -7.33 -9.82 6.79
N VAL A 114 -7.38 -8.71 6.05
CA VAL A 114 -6.24 -7.81 5.90
C VAL A 114 -6.34 -6.67 6.92
N THR A 115 -5.27 -6.48 7.69
CA THR A 115 -5.09 -5.29 8.53
C THR A 115 -4.03 -4.39 7.88
N ILE A 116 -4.38 -3.12 7.65
CA ILE A 116 -3.45 -2.15 7.06
C ILE A 116 -2.89 -1.26 8.17
N ALA A 117 -1.57 -1.08 8.17
CA ALA A 117 -0.86 -0.17 9.05
C ALA A 117 -0.03 0.83 8.23
N ILE A 118 0.00 2.09 8.68
CA ILE A 118 0.62 3.20 7.95
C ILE A 118 1.90 3.59 8.64
N THR A 119 3.04 3.50 7.92
CA THR A 119 4.38 3.78 8.47
C THR A 119 4.82 5.23 8.30
N GLU A 120 4.24 5.96 7.33
CA GLU A 120 4.64 7.33 6.94
C GLU A 120 6.13 7.44 6.54
N ARG A 121 6.74 6.33 6.11
CA ARG A 121 8.20 6.20 5.86
C ARG A 121 9.07 6.54 7.08
N ASP A 122 8.50 6.49 8.28
CA ASP A 122 9.21 6.65 9.55
C ASP A 122 9.65 5.27 10.06
N GLN A 123 10.94 5.04 10.09
CA GLN A 123 11.55 3.75 10.47
C GLN A 123 11.27 3.40 11.94
N ALA A 124 11.33 4.38 12.85
CA ALA A 124 11.02 4.16 14.26
C ALA A 124 9.53 3.80 14.48
N ARG A 125 8.65 4.42 13.68
CA ARG A 125 7.22 4.05 13.65
C ARG A 125 7.02 2.65 13.08
N GLU A 126 7.74 2.29 12.02
CA GLU A 126 7.69 0.93 11.44
C GLU A 126 8.06 -0.12 12.47
N ALA A 127 9.16 0.04 13.20
CA ALA A 127 9.58 -0.89 14.26
C ALA A 127 8.49 -1.05 15.35
N ARG A 128 7.91 0.06 15.82
CA ARG A 128 6.81 0.03 16.81
C ARG A 128 5.59 -0.71 16.28
N ILE A 129 5.23 -0.49 15.00
CA ILE A 129 4.10 -1.17 14.35
C ILE A 129 4.37 -2.67 14.23
N VAL A 130 5.54 -3.07 13.74
CA VAL A 130 5.93 -4.49 13.62
C VAL A 130 5.87 -5.19 14.96
N ARG A 131 6.40 -4.57 16.03
CA ARG A 131 6.32 -5.09 17.40
C ARG A 131 4.88 -5.29 17.86
N ALA A 132 4.01 -4.31 17.63
CA ALA A 132 2.60 -4.39 18.02
C ALA A 132 1.85 -5.49 17.24
N LEU A 133 2.10 -5.61 15.94
CA LEU A 133 1.51 -6.63 15.08
C LEU A 133 1.99 -8.02 15.44
N ARG A 134 3.27 -8.19 15.78
CA ARG A 134 3.81 -9.47 16.27
C ARG A 134 3.02 -10.01 17.46
N GLY A 135 2.61 -9.12 18.37
CA GLY A 135 1.76 -9.50 19.52
C GLY A 135 0.39 -10.06 19.11
N GLN A 136 -0.11 -9.71 17.91
CA GLN A 136 -1.36 -10.22 17.34
C GLN A 136 -1.18 -11.54 16.57
N ARG A 137 0.06 -11.99 16.36
CA ARG A 137 0.45 -13.19 15.62
C ARG A 137 -0.21 -13.31 14.25
N PRO A 138 -0.10 -12.32 13.37
CA PRO A 138 -0.64 -12.43 12.01
C PRO A 138 0.04 -13.60 11.28
N ARG A 139 -0.64 -14.16 10.30
CA ARG A 139 -0.13 -15.28 9.50
C ARG A 139 1.04 -14.85 8.61
N GLY A 140 0.99 -13.61 8.13
CA GLY A 140 2.03 -13.00 7.32
C GLY A 140 2.07 -11.49 7.49
N LEU A 141 3.21 -10.91 7.15
CA LEU A 141 3.53 -9.49 7.21
C LEU A 141 4.03 -9.06 5.82
N ILE A 142 3.36 -8.09 5.20
CA ILE A 142 3.72 -7.54 3.89
C ILE A 142 4.19 -6.10 4.10
N LEU A 143 5.43 -5.81 3.70
CA LEU A 143 6.07 -4.50 3.77
C LEU A 143 6.10 -3.90 2.36
N ALA A 144 5.06 -3.13 2.01
CA ALA A 144 4.89 -2.60 0.66
C ALA A 144 5.57 -1.24 0.43
N ALA A 145 6.07 -0.58 1.47
CA ALA A 145 6.77 0.69 1.33
C ALA A 145 8.20 0.49 0.85
N SER A 146 8.63 1.34 -0.08
CA SER A 146 10.06 1.41 -0.47
C SER A 146 10.91 1.85 0.71
N ARG A 147 11.97 1.11 0.98
CA ARG A 147 12.95 1.42 2.02
C ARG A 147 14.10 2.24 1.44
N THR A 148 14.79 3.00 2.28
CA THR A 148 16.06 3.63 1.94
C THR A 148 17.16 2.58 1.81
N GLN A 149 18.22 2.89 1.07
CA GLN A 149 19.41 2.01 0.94
C GLN A 149 20.20 1.90 2.26
N GLU A 150 20.07 2.88 3.13
CA GLU A 150 20.60 2.80 4.49
C GLU A 150 19.85 1.72 5.25
N ALA A 151 20.61 0.82 5.85
CA ALA A 151 20.11 -0.39 6.50
C ALA A 151 18.82 -0.11 7.30
N THR A 152 17.85 -1.01 7.11
CA THR A 152 16.72 -1.11 8.04
C THR A 152 17.25 -0.93 9.46
N GLU A 153 16.74 0.04 10.21
CA GLU A 153 17.18 0.23 11.59
C GLU A 153 17.23 -1.11 12.30
N ALA A 154 18.29 -1.35 13.04
CA ALA A 154 18.54 -2.63 13.72
C ALA A 154 17.32 -3.11 14.52
N GLU A 155 16.49 -2.16 14.99
CA GLU A 155 15.26 -2.45 15.72
C GLU A 155 14.19 -3.10 14.83
N THR A 156 13.92 -2.57 13.61
CA THR A 156 12.95 -3.17 12.68
C THR A 156 13.43 -4.55 12.22
N ALA A 157 14.71 -4.67 11.87
CA ALA A 157 15.31 -5.95 11.48
C ALA A 157 15.18 -6.99 12.60
N HIS A 158 15.44 -6.60 13.86
CA HIS A 158 15.27 -7.46 15.02
C HIS A 158 13.82 -7.94 15.18
N GLU A 159 12.83 -7.04 15.10
CA GLU A 159 11.42 -7.37 15.23
C GLU A 159 10.92 -8.29 14.11
N LEU A 160 11.39 -8.09 12.89
CA LEU A 160 11.08 -8.95 11.73
C LEU A 160 11.70 -10.36 11.90
N ALA A 161 12.96 -10.44 12.31
CA ALA A 161 13.63 -11.72 12.59
C ALA A 161 12.93 -12.47 13.69
N GLU A 162 12.48 -11.77 14.75
CA GLU A 162 11.69 -12.37 15.84
C GLU A 162 10.34 -12.91 15.34
N PHE A 163 9.68 -12.17 14.43
CA PHE A 163 8.42 -12.61 13.82
C PHE A 163 8.61 -13.89 13.00
N VAL A 164 9.68 -13.96 12.20
CA VAL A 164 10.04 -15.17 11.41
C VAL A 164 10.37 -16.35 12.33
N ARG A 165 11.12 -16.14 13.41
CA ARG A 165 11.42 -17.20 14.39
C ARG A 165 10.17 -17.79 15.06
N GLN A 166 9.10 -16.99 15.17
CA GLN A 166 7.82 -17.43 15.71
C GLN A 166 6.94 -18.13 14.66
N GLY A 167 7.45 -18.38 13.45
CA GLY A 167 6.77 -19.06 12.36
C GLY A 167 5.94 -18.16 11.44
N GLY A 168 6.00 -16.83 11.60
CA GLY A 168 5.42 -15.88 10.69
C GLY A 168 6.24 -15.76 9.40
N ARG A 169 5.60 -15.31 8.30
CA ARG A 169 6.29 -15.03 7.03
C ARG A 169 6.29 -13.54 6.75
N VAL A 170 7.44 -13.04 6.34
CA VAL A 170 7.64 -11.65 5.92
C VAL A 170 7.82 -11.60 4.42
N VAL A 171 7.11 -10.68 3.79
CA VAL A 171 7.25 -10.35 2.37
C VAL A 171 7.57 -8.86 2.26
N ALA A 172 8.66 -8.51 1.58
CA ALA A 172 9.07 -7.13 1.37
C ALA A 172 9.12 -6.78 -0.12
N PHE A 173 8.86 -5.50 -0.44
CA PHE A 173 9.03 -4.98 -1.78
C PHE A 173 10.46 -4.44 -1.94
N GLY A 174 11.15 -4.93 -2.99
CA GLY A 174 12.55 -4.59 -3.26
C GLY A 174 13.55 -5.60 -2.69
N PRO A 175 14.88 -5.38 -2.88
CA PRO A 175 15.85 -6.47 -2.83
C PRO A 175 16.40 -6.69 -1.48
N ASP A 176 16.50 -6.32 -0.41
CA ASP A 176 17.36 -6.69 0.72
C ASP A 176 16.70 -6.91 2.08
N GLY A 177 16.73 -8.13 2.59
CA GLY A 177 16.40 -8.58 3.93
C GLY A 177 16.71 -10.08 4.09
N GLU A 178 17.42 -10.49 5.13
CA GLU A 178 17.65 -11.90 5.42
C GLU A 178 16.35 -12.57 5.86
N GLY A 179 16.00 -13.70 5.22
CA GLY A 179 14.83 -14.53 5.58
C GLY A 179 13.49 -13.98 5.11
N GLU A 180 13.47 -12.93 4.31
CA GLU A 180 12.25 -12.34 3.72
C GLU A 180 12.03 -12.88 2.31
N ARG A 181 10.76 -13.09 1.94
CA ARG A 181 10.36 -13.25 0.54
C ARG A 181 10.20 -11.87 -0.08
N ARG A 182 10.42 -11.79 -1.40
CA ARG A 182 10.49 -10.51 -2.09
C ARG A 182 9.52 -10.42 -3.22
N ILE A 183 8.96 -9.25 -3.41
CA ILE A 183 8.27 -8.85 -4.64
C ILE A 183 9.15 -7.85 -5.36
N GLU A 184 9.60 -8.22 -6.53
CA GLU A 184 10.43 -7.38 -7.40
C GLU A 184 9.57 -6.76 -8.49
N ILE A 185 9.61 -5.44 -8.59
CA ILE A 185 9.05 -4.65 -9.69
C ILE A 185 10.25 -4.09 -10.45
N ASP A 186 10.37 -4.40 -11.73
CA ASP A 186 11.50 -3.93 -12.55
C ASP A 186 11.36 -2.44 -12.92
N ASN A 187 11.46 -1.62 -11.87
CA ASN A 187 11.35 -0.17 -11.97
C ASN A 187 12.37 0.42 -12.96
N ARG A 188 13.57 -0.16 -13.00
CA ARG A 188 14.66 0.33 -13.83
C ARG A 188 14.36 0.12 -15.31
N SER A 189 14.03 -1.10 -15.72
CA SER A 189 13.72 -1.41 -17.12
C SER A 189 12.45 -0.71 -17.61
N GLY A 190 11.42 -0.60 -16.76
CA GLY A 190 10.20 0.14 -17.10
C GLY A 190 10.47 1.63 -17.36
N ALA A 191 11.31 2.26 -16.51
CA ALA A 191 11.70 3.65 -16.68
C ALA A 191 12.66 3.85 -17.87
N GLU A 192 13.55 2.88 -18.14
CA GLU A 192 14.43 2.89 -19.32
C GLU A 192 13.61 2.85 -20.62
N ALA A 193 12.61 1.97 -20.69
CA ALA A 193 11.71 1.89 -21.83
C ALA A 193 10.95 3.22 -22.05
N LEU A 194 10.45 3.83 -20.97
CA LEU A 194 9.80 5.14 -21.03
C LEU A 194 10.77 6.21 -21.54
N GLY A 195 11.97 6.32 -20.98
CA GLY A 195 12.97 7.33 -21.39
C GLY A 195 13.32 7.21 -22.85
N ARG A 196 13.60 6.01 -23.34
CA ARG A 196 13.90 5.72 -24.74
C ARG A 196 12.75 6.16 -25.66
N LEU A 197 11.53 5.75 -25.34
CA LEU A 197 10.35 6.10 -26.11
C LEU A 197 10.12 7.62 -26.17
N MET A 198 10.36 8.34 -25.06
CA MET A 198 10.21 9.79 -25.06
C MET A 198 11.24 10.48 -25.96
N ALA A 199 12.50 10.02 -25.98
CA ALA A 199 13.51 10.52 -26.89
C ALA A 199 13.18 10.21 -28.36
N GLU A 200 12.65 9.01 -28.66
CA GLU A 200 12.17 8.62 -30.01
C GLU A 200 10.98 9.48 -30.46
N ARG A 201 10.15 9.99 -29.53
CA ARG A 201 9.06 10.93 -29.81
C ARG A 201 9.53 12.38 -30.03
N GLY A 202 10.82 12.62 -29.99
CA GLY A 202 11.45 13.90 -30.32
C GLY A 202 11.84 14.76 -29.13
N TYR A 203 11.58 14.34 -27.88
CA TYR A 203 12.04 15.08 -26.71
C TYR A 203 13.55 15.00 -26.58
N ARG A 204 14.21 16.12 -26.26
CA ARG A 204 15.67 16.21 -26.15
C ARG A 204 16.15 16.69 -24.79
N ARG A 205 15.28 17.35 -24.04
CA ARG A 205 15.59 17.89 -22.69
C ARG A 205 14.59 17.36 -21.71
N ALA A 206 15.06 16.91 -20.55
CA ALA A 206 14.19 16.45 -19.50
C ALA A 206 14.59 17.03 -18.14
N VAL A 207 13.60 17.29 -17.32
CA VAL A 207 13.71 17.54 -15.89
C VAL A 207 13.11 16.36 -15.15
N VAL A 208 13.74 15.90 -14.07
CA VAL A 208 13.22 14.79 -13.27
C VAL A 208 12.78 15.28 -11.90
N LEU A 209 11.57 14.88 -11.50
CA LEU A 209 11.06 15.10 -10.14
C LEU A 209 11.16 13.78 -9.38
N GLY A 210 12.18 13.69 -8.52
CA GLY A 210 12.57 12.49 -7.77
C GLY A 210 12.15 12.55 -6.30
N ALA A 211 12.22 11.42 -5.60
CA ALA A 211 12.19 11.39 -4.15
C ALA A 211 13.58 11.72 -3.57
N ALA A 212 13.69 11.74 -2.23
CA ALA A 212 14.96 11.91 -1.55
C ALA A 212 16.00 10.87 -2.03
N ASP A 213 17.26 11.22 -1.97
CA ASP A 213 18.35 10.31 -2.30
C ASP A 213 18.30 9.06 -1.40
N GLY A 214 18.67 7.91 -1.98
CA GLY A 214 18.67 6.63 -1.28
C GLY A 214 17.31 5.94 -1.22
N VAL A 215 16.23 6.55 -1.69
CA VAL A 215 14.95 5.86 -1.87
C VAL A 215 14.99 5.03 -3.14
N ARG A 216 15.28 3.74 -2.99
CA ARG A 216 15.62 2.83 -4.08
C ARG A 216 14.66 2.87 -5.27
N THR A 217 13.36 2.78 -5.06
CA THR A 217 12.37 2.86 -6.15
C THR A 217 12.53 4.11 -7.00
N SER A 218 12.76 5.26 -6.34
CA SER A 218 13.02 6.53 -7.03
C SER A 218 14.33 6.53 -7.79
N ASP A 219 15.39 6.00 -7.17
CA ASP A 219 16.72 5.98 -7.77
C ASP A 219 16.80 5.01 -8.96
N ASP A 220 16.12 3.85 -8.87
CA ASP A 220 16.03 2.89 -9.98
C ASP A 220 15.23 3.49 -11.15
N ARG A 221 14.10 4.17 -10.89
CA ARG A 221 13.32 4.87 -11.92
C ARG A 221 14.11 6.00 -12.57
N LEU A 222 14.80 6.82 -11.78
CA LEU A 222 15.67 7.89 -12.29
C LEU A 222 16.81 7.32 -13.14
N ALA A 223 17.51 6.31 -12.64
CA ALA A 223 18.63 5.70 -13.35
C ALA A 223 18.19 5.04 -14.66
N GLY A 224 17.07 4.30 -14.65
CA GLY A 224 16.49 3.71 -15.85
C GLY A 224 16.09 4.77 -16.87
N PHE A 225 15.29 5.76 -16.46
CA PHE A 225 14.85 6.84 -17.35
C PHE A 225 16.04 7.56 -17.99
N ARG A 226 17.05 7.92 -17.19
CA ARG A 226 18.28 8.56 -17.70
C ARG A 226 18.98 7.67 -18.73
N THR A 227 19.18 6.40 -18.43
CA THR A 227 19.81 5.44 -19.34
C THR A 227 19.06 5.38 -20.69
N GLY A 228 17.74 5.20 -20.66
CA GLY A 228 16.91 5.13 -21.88
C GLY A 228 16.88 6.42 -22.66
N PHE A 229 16.66 7.54 -21.96
CA PHE A 229 16.55 8.86 -22.59
C PHE A 229 17.85 9.35 -23.22
N GLU A 230 18.96 9.23 -22.49
CA GLU A 230 20.28 9.68 -22.96
C GLU A 230 20.85 8.78 -24.07
N SER A 231 20.62 7.45 -24.01
CA SER A 231 21.01 6.54 -25.09
C SER A 231 20.32 6.82 -26.42
N ALA A 232 19.15 7.45 -26.41
CA ALA A 232 18.39 7.84 -27.58
C ALA A 232 18.54 9.34 -27.94
N GLY A 233 19.56 10.03 -27.39
CA GLY A 233 19.94 11.39 -27.74
C GLY A 233 19.24 12.50 -26.96
N GLY A 234 18.60 12.17 -25.84
CA GLY A 234 18.10 13.13 -24.86
C GLY A 234 19.18 13.53 -23.84
N SER A 235 18.84 14.51 -22.97
CA SER A 235 19.66 14.94 -21.84
C SER A 235 18.78 15.25 -20.63
N VAL A 236 19.15 14.74 -19.46
CA VAL A 236 18.52 15.11 -18.19
C VAL A 236 19.24 16.34 -17.64
N GLU A 237 18.58 17.50 -17.71
CA GLU A 237 19.16 18.80 -17.36
C GLU A 237 19.22 19.03 -15.85
N SER A 238 18.17 18.60 -15.13
CA SER A 238 18.10 18.74 -13.66
C SER A 238 17.27 17.66 -12.99
N VAL A 239 17.53 17.46 -11.70
CA VAL A 239 16.76 16.57 -10.84
C VAL A 239 16.35 17.34 -9.59
N HIS A 240 15.06 17.50 -9.36
CA HIS A 240 14.52 18.11 -8.16
C HIS A 240 14.05 17.01 -7.20
N ARG A 241 14.67 16.94 -6.05
CA ARG A 241 14.41 15.90 -5.04
C ARG A 241 13.33 16.33 -4.05
N GLY A 242 12.47 15.40 -3.68
CA GLY A 242 11.38 15.62 -2.74
C GLY A 242 10.90 14.30 -2.12
N ASP A 243 9.60 14.05 -2.19
CA ASP A 243 8.97 12.79 -1.78
C ASP A 243 7.93 12.31 -2.81
N PHE A 244 7.15 11.26 -2.49
CA PHE A 244 6.13 10.71 -3.38
C PHE A 244 4.77 11.43 -3.28
N ARG A 245 4.70 12.58 -2.63
CA ARG A 245 3.45 13.32 -2.46
C ARG A 245 3.19 14.27 -3.63
N ARG A 246 1.93 14.55 -3.84
CA ARG A 246 1.48 15.52 -4.86
C ARG A 246 2.06 16.92 -4.63
N GLU A 247 2.11 17.35 -3.37
CA GLU A 247 2.66 18.65 -2.96
C GLU A 247 4.13 18.76 -3.29
N SER A 248 4.87 17.67 -3.14
CA SER A 248 6.29 17.59 -3.50
C SER A 248 6.49 17.72 -5.00
N GLY A 249 5.65 17.06 -5.81
CA GLY A 249 5.64 17.23 -7.27
C GLY A 249 5.38 18.67 -7.70
N ALA A 250 4.40 19.32 -7.06
CA ALA A 250 4.11 20.74 -7.34
C ALA A 250 5.27 21.65 -6.91
N ALA A 251 5.88 21.42 -5.75
CA ALA A 251 7.02 22.21 -5.26
C ALA A 251 8.25 22.04 -6.16
N GLY A 252 8.60 20.81 -6.52
CA GLY A 252 9.70 20.51 -7.44
C GLY A 252 9.51 21.15 -8.81
N MET A 253 8.27 21.11 -9.34
CA MET A 253 7.98 21.75 -10.62
C MET A 253 8.06 23.28 -10.55
N ARG A 254 7.58 23.90 -9.47
CA ARG A 254 7.74 25.37 -9.28
C ARG A 254 9.22 25.75 -9.20
N ALA A 255 10.05 24.96 -8.53
CA ALA A 255 11.49 25.19 -8.49
C ALA A 255 12.10 25.08 -9.90
N ALA A 256 11.78 24.04 -10.65
CA ALA A 256 12.24 23.87 -12.01
C ALA A 256 11.81 25.06 -12.90
N LEU A 257 10.57 25.53 -12.80
CA LEU A 257 10.08 26.70 -13.54
C LEU A 257 10.85 27.99 -13.18
N ALA A 258 11.20 28.16 -11.90
CA ALA A 258 12.01 29.30 -11.45
C ALA A 258 13.44 29.23 -12.00
N ASP A 259 13.98 28.05 -12.18
CA ASP A 259 15.28 27.78 -12.82
C ASP A 259 15.26 27.98 -14.35
N GLY A 260 14.07 28.22 -14.93
CA GLY A 260 13.93 28.60 -16.34
C GLY A 260 13.70 27.43 -17.30
N VAL A 261 12.85 26.47 -16.95
CA VAL A 261 12.45 25.38 -17.86
C VAL A 261 11.91 25.91 -19.18
N ALA A 262 12.58 25.56 -20.27
CA ALA A 262 12.23 26.00 -21.60
C ALA A 262 11.02 25.24 -22.18
N ALA A 263 10.34 25.84 -23.17
CA ALA A 263 9.30 25.15 -23.93
C ALA A 263 9.88 23.90 -24.64
N GLY A 264 9.08 22.85 -24.75
CA GLY A 264 9.47 21.57 -25.33
C GLY A 264 10.29 20.69 -24.38
N THR A 265 10.45 21.06 -23.09
CA THR A 265 11.05 20.20 -22.07
C THR A 265 10.07 19.13 -21.62
N LEU A 266 10.57 17.91 -21.42
CA LEU A 266 9.85 16.81 -20.81
C LEU A 266 10.08 16.81 -19.28
N VAL A 267 9.03 16.66 -18.51
CA VAL A 267 9.12 16.39 -17.07
C VAL A 267 8.84 14.91 -16.84
N PHE A 268 9.80 14.20 -16.32
CA PHE A 268 9.61 12.86 -15.78
C PHE A 268 9.42 12.93 -14.27
N ALA A 269 8.25 12.58 -13.80
CA ALA A 269 7.96 12.41 -12.38
C ALA A 269 8.03 10.93 -12.01
N ILE A 270 8.68 10.62 -10.90
CA ILE A 270 8.92 9.23 -10.47
C ILE A 270 7.65 8.43 -10.13
N SER A 271 6.51 9.11 -9.97
CA SER A 271 5.19 8.49 -9.83
C SER A 271 4.10 9.39 -10.42
N ASP A 272 2.95 8.83 -10.68
CA ASP A 272 1.80 9.58 -11.20
C ASP A 272 1.31 10.64 -10.20
N VAL A 273 1.35 10.35 -8.91
CA VAL A 273 0.97 11.31 -7.86
C VAL A 273 1.86 12.56 -7.91
N VAL A 274 3.17 12.37 -8.08
CA VAL A 274 4.14 13.46 -8.27
C VAL A 274 3.88 14.19 -9.59
N ALA A 275 3.60 13.46 -10.67
CA ALA A 275 3.27 14.03 -11.98
C ALA A 275 2.02 14.92 -11.91
N LEU A 276 0.96 14.47 -11.23
CA LEU A 276 -0.28 15.26 -11.05
C LEU A 276 -0.02 16.57 -10.28
N GLY A 277 0.90 16.53 -9.32
CA GLY A 277 1.38 17.74 -8.64
C GLY A 277 2.10 18.70 -9.58
N ALA A 278 3.02 18.19 -10.40
CA ALA A 278 3.73 18.95 -11.40
C ALA A 278 2.78 19.58 -12.43
N MET A 279 1.80 18.82 -12.92
CA MET A 279 0.77 19.32 -13.85
C MET A 279 -0.03 20.48 -13.25
N SER A 280 -0.29 20.46 -11.94
CA SER A 280 -0.95 21.60 -11.27
C SER A 280 -0.08 22.86 -11.29
N ALA A 281 1.20 22.72 -10.94
CA ALA A 281 2.15 23.84 -10.94
C ALA A 281 2.39 24.43 -12.34
N ILE A 282 2.43 23.59 -13.37
CA ILE A 282 2.55 24.04 -14.78
C ILE A 282 1.36 24.93 -15.16
N ARG A 283 0.12 24.51 -14.82
CA ARG A 283 -1.09 25.31 -15.08
C ARG A 283 -1.13 26.60 -14.28
N GLU A 284 -0.75 26.55 -12.99
CA GLU A 284 -0.66 27.75 -12.16
C GLU A 284 0.31 28.80 -12.74
N ALA A 285 1.37 28.35 -13.43
CA ALA A 285 2.32 29.21 -14.13
C ALA A 285 1.82 29.67 -15.52
N GLY A 286 0.58 29.35 -15.89
CA GLY A 286 0.00 29.75 -17.18
C GLY A 286 0.60 29.01 -18.39
N ARG A 287 1.23 27.82 -18.16
CA ARG A 287 1.83 27.01 -19.22
C ARG A 287 0.91 25.86 -19.61
N GLU A 288 0.98 25.42 -20.85
CA GLU A 288 0.20 24.31 -21.37
C GLU A 288 0.96 22.98 -21.21
N ILE A 289 0.24 21.95 -20.69
CA ILE A 289 0.79 20.60 -20.56
C ILE A 289 0.72 19.90 -21.93
N GLY A 290 1.84 19.38 -22.37
CA GLY A 290 2.04 18.78 -23.68
C GLY A 290 2.74 19.76 -24.63
N PRO A 291 2.05 20.79 -25.13
CA PRO A 291 2.65 21.76 -26.09
C PRO A 291 3.85 22.53 -25.50
N ASP A 292 3.72 23.09 -24.30
CA ASP A 292 4.81 23.85 -23.66
C ASP A 292 5.73 22.95 -22.85
N ILE A 293 5.16 22.17 -21.97
CA ILE A 293 5.89 21.28 -21.05
C ILE A 293 5.18 19.93 -21.03
N ALA A 294 5.82 18.91 -21.56
CA ALA A 294 5.32 17.56 -21.53
C ALA A 294 5.54 16.92 -20.15
N VAL A 295 4.65 16.04 -19.73
CA VAL A 295 4.75 15.36 -18.44
C VAL A 295 4.52 13.87 -18.61
N CYS A 296 5.37 13.05 -17.99
CA CYS A 296 5.15 11.63 -17.84
C CYS A 296 5.37 11.19 -16.38
N GLY A 297 4.67 10.14 -15.99
CA GLY A 297 4.69 9.56 -14.64
C GLY A 297 5.10 8.11 -14.63
N PHE A 298 4.73 7.41 -13.56
CA PHE A 298 4.94 6.00 -13.34
C PHE A 298 3.85 5.47 -12.42
N ASP A 299 3.38 4.24 -12.58
CA ASP A 299 2.43 3.41 -11.82
C ASP A 299 1.10 3.16 -12.54
N ASP A 300 0.61 4.05 -13.40
CA ASP A 300 -0.70 4.03 -14.08
C ASP A 300 -1.88 3.96 -13.10
N VAL A 301 -1.87 4.85 -12.09
CA VAL A 301 -3.01 4.96 -11.17
C VAL A 301 -4.24 5.53 -11.89
N PRO A 302 -5.48 5.26 -11.43
CA PRO A 302 -6.71 5.67 -12.14
C PRO A 302 -6.76 7.15 -12.51
N ALA A 303 -6.28 8.04 -11.65
CA ALA A 303 -6.24 9.47 -11.90
C ALA A 303 -5.44 9.88 -13.14
N SER A 304 -4.53 9.02 -13.61
CA SER A 304 -3.71 9.27 -14.83
C SER A 304 -4.57 9.32 -16.11
N SER A 305 -5.67 8.60 -16.14
CA SER A 305 -6.65 8.64 -17.24
C SER A 305 -7.75 9.69 -17.05
N ASP A 306 -7.99 10.16 -15.83
CA ASP A 306 -9.06 11.10 -15.51
C ASP A 306 -8.63 12.57 -15.61
N VAL A 307 -7.31 12.82 -15.54
CA VAL A 307 -6.75 14.17 -15.64
C VAL A 307 -6.74 14.66 -17.11
N SER A 308 -6.81 15.98 -17.33
CA SER A 308 -6.69 16.57 -18.66
C SER A 308 -5.45 17.45 -18.74
N PRO A 309 -4.56 17.25 -19.75
CA PRO A 309 -4.53 16.10 -20.65
C PRO A 309 -4.25 14.79 -19.87
N THR A 310 -4.67 13.65 -20.43
CA THR A 310 -4.40 12.32 -19.82
C THR A 310 -2.91 12.06 -19.76
N LEU A 311 -2.45 11.47 -18.64
CA LEU A 311 -1.04 11.34 -18.30
C LEU A 311 -0.39 10.09 -18.95
N THR A 312 0.69 10.30 -19.69
CA THR A 312 1.62 9.25 -20.12
C THR A 312 2.34 8.68 -18.89
N THR A 313 2.42 7.36 -18.79
CA THR A 313 2.97 6.70 -17.62
C THR A 313 3.49 5.30 -17.94
N VAL A 314 4.13 4.66 -16.96
CA VAL A 314 4.42 3.23 -17.01
C VAL A 314 3.40 2.50 -16.15
N ARG A 315 2.66 1.58 -16.76
CA ARG A 315 1.73 0.71 -16.03
C ARG A 315 2.48 -0.34 -15.25
N VAL A 316 2.24 -0.34 -13.94
CA VAL A 316 2.62 -1.43 -13.02
C VAL A 316 1.34 -2.21 -12.68
N PRO A 317 1.31 -3.53 -12.78
CA PRO A 317 0.11 -4.32 -12.46
C PRO A 317 -0.07 -4.44 -10.94
N LEU A 318 -0.35 -3.30 -10.26
CA LEU A 318 -0.30 -3.16 -8.80
C LEU A 318 -1.22 -4.12 -8.04
N SER A 319 -2.41 -4.43 -8.61
CA SER A 319 -3.30 -5.42 -8.01
C SER A 319 -2.70 -6.84 -8.05
N ASP A 320 -2.00 -7.19 -9.14
CA ASP A 320 -1.34 -8.50 -9.23
C ASP A 320 -0.06 -8.54 -8.37
N VAL A 321 0.65 -7.41 -8.26
CA VAL A 321 1.74 -7.23 -7.27
C VAL A 321 1.23 -7.54 -5.86
N GLY A 322 0.10 -6.96 -5.47
CA GLY A 322 -0.53 -7.21 -4.17
C GLY A 322 -0.96 -8.67 -3.98
N TYR A 323 -1.58 -9.27 -5.00
CA TYR A 323 -1.99 -10.67 -4.98
C TYR A 323 -0.79 -11.60 -4.81
N GLN A 324 0.29 -11.38 -5.57
CA GLN A 324 1.52 -12.16 -5.42
C GLN A 324 2.18 -11.97 -4.05
N ALA A 325 2.16 -10.75 -3.50
CA ALA A 325 2.63 -10.50 -2.14
C ALA A 325 1.83 -11.31 -1.10
N PHE A 326 0.51 -11.41 -1.28
CA PHE A 326 -0.32 -12.27 -0.45
C PHE A 326 0.07 -13.74 -0.62
N ARG A 327 0.16 -14.26 -1.84
CA ARG A 327 0.55 -15.65 -2.11
C ARG A 327 1.91 -15.97 -1.50
N ALA A 328 2.85 -15.04 -1.55
CA ALA A 328 4.14 -15.17 -0.90
C ALA A 328 4.06 -15.34 0.63
N THR A 329 2.98 -14.88 1.29
CA THR A 329 2.80 -15.09 2.74
C THR A 329 2.21 -16.45 3.08
N VAL A 330 1.44 -17.08 2.18
CA VAL A 330 0.68 -18.30 2.51
C VAL A 330 1.25 -19.56 1.85
N ASP A 331 1.77 -19.48 0.64
CA ASP A 331 2.30 -20.63 -0.09
C ASP A 331 3.61 -21.13 0.50
N VAL A 332 3.76 -22.45 0.61
CA VAL A 332 4.98 -23.07 1.12
C VAL A 332 6.09 -22.95 0.06
N GLU A 333 5.76 -23.40 -1.15
CA GLU A 333 6.62 -23.24 -2.34
C GLU A 333 6.04 -22.09 -3.16
N TRP A 334 6.74 -20.96 -3.19
CA TRP A 334 6.31 -19.77 -3.90
C TRP A 334 7.47 -19.19 -4.72
N GLU A 335 7.16 -18.92 -5.96
CA GLU A 335 8.02 -18.18 -6.88
C GLU A 335 7.24 -17.02 -7.46
N GLN A 336 7.89 -15.89 -7.65
CA GLN A 336 7.25 -14.73 -8.25
C GLN A 336 6.93 -14.98 -9.72
N ALA A 337 5.66 -14.85 -10.09
CA ALA A 337 5.28 -14.82 -11.50
C ALA A 337 5.72 -13.47 -12.13
N PRO A 338 5.99 -13.44 -13.46
CA PRO A 338 6.34 -12.21 -14.14
C PRO A 338 5.33 -11.07 -13.91
N LEU A 339 5.83 -9.87 -13.67
CA LEU A 339 5.06 -8.63 -13.51
C LEU A 339 5.47 -7.66 -14.64
N PRO A 340 4.95 -7.83 -15.87
CA PRO A 340 5.36 -7.00 -17.00
C PRO A 340 4.93 -5.56 -16.80
N LEU A 341 5.84 -4.63 -17.08
CA LEU A 341 5.58 -3.20 -17.10
C LEU A 341 5.35 -2.76 -18.56
N GLU A 342 4.40 -1.84 -18.75
CA GLU A 342 4.01 -1.34 -20.07
C GLU A 342 4.02 0.18 -20.09
N VAL A 343 4.63 0.79 -21.12
CA VAL A 343 4.56 2.25 -21.32
C VAL A 343 3.23 2.61 -21.96
N ILE A 344 2.43 3.40 -21.27
CA ILE A 344 1.12 3.88 -21.71
C ILE A 344 1.24 5.32 -22.18
N VAL A 345 1.30 5.51 -23.49
CA VAL A 345 1.37 6.85 -24.08
C VAL A 345 -0.01 7.50 -24.10
N ARG A 346 -0.08 8.74 -23.61
CA ARG A 346 -1.29 9.56 -23.58
C ARG A 346 -1.02 10.99 -24.01
N ALA A 347 -2.03 11.86 -23.86
CA ALA A 347 -2.02 13.22 -24.40
C ALA A 347 -1.01 14.18 -23.76
N SER A 348 -0.50 13.88 -22.55
CA SER A 348 0.49 14.73 -21.88
C SER A 348 1.88 14.75 -22.53
N THR A 349 2.13 13.84 -23.49
CA THR A 349 3.39 13.78 -24.25
C THR A 349 3.11 13.67 -25.75
N PRO A 350 2.63 14.73 -26.44
CA PRO A 350 2.45 14.73 -27.89
C PRO A 350 3.79 14.49 -28.61
N VAL A 351 3.74 14.08 -29.89
CA VAL A 351 4.95 13.97 -30.70
C VAL A 351 5.50 15.36 -30.95
N VAL A 352 6.79 15.57 -30.78
CA VAL A 352 7.44 16.88 -31.04
C VAL A 352 7.54 17.10 -32.53
N GLY A 353 6.96 18.20 -33.03
CA GLY A 353 7.01 18.57 -34.43
C GLY A 353 5.89 17.97 -35.30
N SER A 354 4.83 17.43 -34.69
CA SER A 354 3.61 17.01 -35.40
C SER A 354 2.62 18.12 -35.56
#